data_cc4c064aceea5f0d85d50296a79435da
#
_entry.id   cc4c064aceea5f0d85d50296a79435da
#
_cell.length_a   1.000
_cell.length_b   1.000
_cell.length_c   1.000
_cell.angle_alpha   90.00
_cell.angle_beta   90.00
_cell.angle_gamma   90.00
#
_symmetry.space_group_name_H-M   'P 1'
#
loop_
_entity.id
_entity.type
_entity.pdbx_description
1 polymer ?
#
loop_
_entity_poly.entity_id
_entity_poly.type
_entity_poly.pdbx_seq_one_letter_code
_entity_poly.pdbx_strand_id
1 'polypeptide(L)'
;MQRLDLRLDPAAIGWAMGQPSHRGRMQGWFRLADKRPADPLSLLLAADALPPVTFDLGRPGWAPTIELTVHVRALPADGWLRVSHATRNVAGGYFEEDCEIWDENGRLVAQSRQLAKTPR
;
A
#
# COMPACT_ATOMS: atom_id res chain seq x y z
N MET A 1 10.14 4.64 -18.68
CA MET A 1 9.14 4.67 -17.58
C MET A 1 8.65 3.25 -17.33
N GLN A 2 8.73 2.80 -16.11
CA GLN A 2 8.16 1.49 -15.76
C GLN A 2 6.65 1.60 -15.66
N ARG A 3 5.94 0.74 -16.37
CA ARG A 3 4.51 0.58 -16.21
C ARG A 3 4.24 -0.34 -15.03
N LEU A 4 3.24 0.03 -14.24
CA LEU A 4 2.81 -0.74 -13.09
C LEU A 4 1.39 -1.22 -13.34
N ASP A 5 1.14 -2.51 -13.04
CA ASP A 5 -0.20 -3.04 -12.96
C ASP A 5 -0.63 -3.04 -11.49
N LEU A 6 -1.69 -2.33 -11.19
CA LEU A 6 -2.27 -2.27 -9.86
C LEU A 6 -3.74 -2.67 -9.95
N ARG A 7 -4.14 -3.65 -9.13
CA ARG A 7 -5.52 -4.08 -9.01
C ARG A 7 -5.96 -3.93 -7.56
N LEU A 8 -6.95 -3.08 -7.33
CA LEU A 8 -7.51 -2.90 -6.00
C LEU A 8 -8.44 -4.07 -5.66
N ASP A 9 -8.47 -4.44 -4.38
CA ASP A 9 -9.35 -5.50 -3.90
C ASP A 9 -10.81 -5.02 -3.96
N PRO A 10 -11.69 -5.67 -4.74
CA PRO A 10 -13.10 -5.27 -4.82
C PRO A 10 -13.82 -5.26 -3.47
N ALA A 11 -13.39 -6.07 -2.53
CA ALA A 11 -13.99 -6.11 -1.19
C ALA A 11 -13.59 -4.92 -0.32
N ALA A 12 -12.61 -4.12 -0.74
CA ALA A 12 -12.04 -3.02 0.05
C ALA A 12 -12.01 -1.70 -0.72
N ILE A 13 -12.89 -1.49 -1.71
CA ILE A 13 -12.92 -0.28 -2.53
C ILE A 13 -14.14 0.62 -2.28
N GLY A 14 -14.85 0.42 -1.18
CA GLY A 14 -16.01 1.25 -0.86
C GLY A 14 -15.70 2.75 -0.85
N TRP A 15 -14.49 3.11 -0.47
CA TRP A 15 -14.02 4.50 -0.46
C TRP A 15 -14.10 5.16 -1.85
N ALA A 16 -13.86 4.39 -2.92
CA ALA A 16 -13.93 4.89 -4.28
C ALA A 16 -15.37 5.07 -4.76
N MET A 17 -16.32 4.48 -4.06
CA MET A 17 -17.75 4.54 -4.36
C MET A 17 -18.52 5.44 -3.37
N GLY A 18 -17.81 6.27 -2.62
CA GLY A 18 -18.42 7.15 -1.63
C GLY A 18 -18.85 6.44 -0.35
N GLN A 19 -18.41 5.21 -0.13
CA GLN A 19 -18.77 4.41 1.05
C GLN A 19 -17.50 3.85 1.72
N PRO A 20 -16.64 4.70 2.29
CA PRO A 20 -15.45 4.22 2.98
C PRO A 20 -15.83 3.34 4.17
N SER A 21 -15.02 2.30 4.44
CA SER A 21 -15.29 1.41 5.56
C SER A 21 -14.99 2.04 6.91
N HIS A 22 -14.20 3.08 6.94
CA HIS A 22 -13.67 3.73 8.15
C HIS A 22 -12.77 2.83 9.00
N ARG A 23 -12.34 1.68 8.44
CA ARG A 23 -11.42 0.78 9.12
C ARG A 23 -9.96 1.17 8.93
N GLY A 24 -9.68 2.09 7.99
CA GLY A 24 -8.33 2.51 7.69
C GLY A 24 -7.51 1.41 7.03
N ARG A 25 -8.08 0.70 6.06
CA ARG A 25 -7.42 -0.38 5.33
C ARG A 25 -7.50 -0.16 3.84
N MET A 26 -6.41 -0.52 3.15
CA MET A 26 -6.29 -0.45 1.71
C MET A 26 -5.57 -1.71 1.24
N GLN A 27 -6.12 -2.42 0.27
CA GLN A 27 -5.54 -3.68 -0.22
C GLN A 27 -5.57 -3.71 -1.73
N GLY A 28 -4.58 -4.39 -2.31
CA GLY A 28 -4.53 -4.58 -3.75
C GLY A 28 -3.40 -5.52 -4.16
N TRP A 29 -3.31 -5.74 -5.46
CA TRP A 29 -2.26 -6.53 -6.06
C TRP A 29 -1.44 -5.65 -6.98
N PHE A 30 -0.14 -5.87 -6.99
CA PHE A 30 0.83 -5.07 -7.73
C PHE A 30 1.76 -5.98 -8.49
N ARG A 31 2.09 -5.62 -9.73
CA ARG A 31 3.22 -6.20 -10.47
C ARG A 31 3.76 -5.18 -11.46
N LEU A 32 4.97 -5.43 -11.97
CA LEU A 32 5.50 -4.67 -13.09
C LEU A 32 4.79 -5.08 -14.37
N ALA A 33 4.36 -4.12 -15.19
CA ALA A 33 3.53 -4.39 -16.37
C ALA A 33 4.28 -5.16 -17.46
N ASP A 34 5.61 -5.07 -17.50
CA ASP A 34 6.45 -5.82 -18.44
C ASP A 34 6.72 -7.26 -17.98
N LYS A 35 6.08 -7.68 -16.91
CA LYS A 35 6.21 -9.00 -16.30
C LYS A 35 7.64 -9.34 -15.88
N ARG A 36 8.46 -8.32 -15.62
CA ARG A 36 9.78 -8.55 -15.03
C ARG A 36 9.63 -9.23 -13.68
N PRO A 37 10.57 -10.14 -13.32
CA PRO A 37 10.58 -10.70 -11.97
C PRO A 37 10.64 -9.58 -10.93
N ALA A 38 9.88 -9.75 -9.85
CA ALA A 38 9.94 -8.82 -8.74
C ALA A 38 11.31 -8.91 -8.06
N ASP A 39 11.84 -7.77 -7.65
CA ASP A 39 13.13 -7.63 -6.99
C ASP A 39 12.98 -6.67 -5.79
N PRO A 40 14.03 -6.43 -5.00
CA PRO A 40 13.92 -5.50 -3.88
C PRO A 40 13.46 -4.10 -4.28
N LEU A 41 13.83 -3.61 -5.46
CA LEU A 41 13.36 -2.31 -5.94
C LEU A 41 11.85 -2.33 -6.21
N SER A 42 11.32 -3.43 -6.76
CA SER A 42 9.87 -3.59 -6.95
C SER A 42 9.13 -3.52 -5.63
N LEU A 43 9.71 -4.06 -4.56
CA LEU A 43 9.09 -4.02 -3.23
C LEU A 43 8.98 -2.59 -2.70
N LEU A 44 9.99 -1.75 -2.96
CA LEU A 44 9.92 -0.33 -2.60
C LEU A 44 8.79 0.38 -3.36
N LEU A 45 8.64 0.10 -4.66
CA LEU A 45 7.57 0.66 -5.47
C LEU A 45 6.21 0.17 -4.98
N ALA A 46 6.09 -1.13 -4.65
CA ALA A 46 4.84 -1.71 -4.17
C ALA A 46 4.40 -1.10 -2.84
N ALA A 47 5.35 -0.78 -1.96
CA ALA A 47 5.03 -0.18 -0.67
C ALA A 47 4.35 1.18 -0.79
N ASP A 48 4.52 1.86 -1.92
CA ASP A 48 3.98 3.20 -2.15
C ASP A 48 2.94 3.23 -3.30
N ALA A 49 2.50 2.07 -3.78
CA ALA A 49 1.67 2.00 -4.99
C ALA A 49 0.18 2.27 -4.73
N LEU A 50 -0.31 1.94 -3.53
CA LEU A 50 -1.72 2.12 -3.20
C LEU A 50 -2.03 3.57 -2.84
N PRO A 51 -3.29 4.02 -3.05
CA PRO A 51 -3.72 5.31 -2.54
C PRO A 51 -3.56 5.40 -1.02
N PRO A 52 -3.47 6.62 -0.45
CA PRO A 52 -3.38 6.78 1.00
C PRO A 52 -4.53 6.08 1.74
N VAL A 53 -4.21 5.42 2.83
CA VAL A 53 -5.20 4.68 3.64
C VAL A 53 -6.27 5.61 4.23
N THR A 54 -6.00 6.90 4.30
CA THR A 54 -6.97 7.92 4.73
C THR A 54 -8.19 8.00 3.82
N PHE A 55 -8.09 7.54 2.57
CA PHE A 55 -9.25 7.45 1.67
C PHE A 55 -10.32 6.55 2.29
N ASP A 56 -9.92 5.44 2.91
CA ASP A 56 -10.87 4.53 3.56
C ASP A 56 -11.42 5.09 4.89
N LEU A 57 -10.85 6.17 5.38
CA LEU A 57 -11.38 6.91 6.53
C LEU A 57 -12.31 8.06 6.11
N GLY A 58 -12.62 8.17 4.82
CA GLY A 58 -13.44 9.24 4.31
C GLY A 58 -12.70 10.56 4.16
N ARG A 59 -11.38 10.53 4.11
CA ARG A 59 -10.53 11.71 3.96
C ARG A 59 -9.76 11.64 2.64
N PRO A 60 -10.39 11.98 1.51
CA PRO A 60 -9.69 12.01 0.23
C PRO A 60 -8.72 13.21 0.19
N GLY A 61 -7.74 13.11 -0.67
CA GLY A 61 -6.76 14.16 -0.86
C GLY A 61 -5.34 13.66 -0.65
N TRP A 62 -4.40 14.53 -0.95
CA TRP A 62 -2.99 14.18 -0.85
C TRP A 62 -2.54 14.14 0.62
N ALA A 63 -1.81 13.08 0.95
CA ALA A 63 -1.23 12.86 2.27
C ALA A 63 0.29 12.82 2.14
N PRO A 64 0.99 13.95 2.37
CA PRO A 64 2.45 13.99 2.20
C PRO A 64 3.16 13.05 3.18
N THR A 65 4.07 12.24 2.68
CA THR A 65 4.93 11.39 3.51
C THR A 65 5.99 12.22 4.22
N ILE A 66 6.12 12.02 5.52
CA ILE A 66 7.17 12.63 6.33
C ILE A 66 8.37 11.70 6.44
N GLU A 67 8.12 10.42 6.67
CA GLU A 67 9.16 9.41 6.83
C GLU A 67 8.61 8.07 6.38
N LEU A 68 9.45 7.27 5.70
CA LEU A 68 9.11 5.92 5.26
C LEU A 68 10.29 5.00 5.52
N THR A 69 10.05 3.90 6.22
CA THR A 69 11.02 2.84 6.45
C THR A 69 10.49 1.54 5.85
N VAL A 70 11.31 0.89 5.02
CA VAL A 70 10.95 -0.37 4.38
C VAL A 70 11.95 -1.44 4.80
N HIS A 71 11.41 -2.58 5.24
CA HIS A 71 12.19 -3.78 5.57
C HIS A 71 11.95 -4.83 4.49
N VAL A 72 12.97 -5.13 3.70
CA VAL A 72 12.93 -6.22 2.72
C VAL A 72 13.33 -7.49 3.46
N ARG A 73 12.42 -8.46 3.54
CA ARG A 73 12.61 -9.67 4.34
C ARG A 73 13.03 -10.87 3.50
N ALA A 74 12.65 -10.91 2.21
CA ALA A 74 12.96 -12.03 1.33
C ALA A 74 12.85 -11.59 -0.11
N LEU A 75 13.49 -12.35 -1.01
CA LEU A 75 13.28 -12.18 -2.44
C LEU A 75 11.90 -12.76 -2.81
N PRO A 76 11.05 -11.99 -3.50
CA PRO A 76 9.72 -12.47 -3.83
C PRO A 76 9.76 -13.50 -4.96
N ALA A 77 8.78 -14.39 -4.96
CA ALA A 77 8.49 -15.23 -6.12
C ALA A 77 8.02 -14.35 -7.29
N ASP A 78 8.14 -14.87 -8.52
CA ASP A 78 7.64 -14.18 -9.69
C ASP A 78 6.11 -14.06 -9.62
N GLY A 79 5.56 -12.99 -10.19
CA GLY A 79 4.12 -12.79 -10.28
C GLY A 79 3.62 -11.61 -9.50
N TRP A 80 2.36 -11.70 -9.06
CA TRP A 80 1.72 -10.61 -8.34
C TRP A 80 2.19 -10.54 -6.89
N LEU A 81 2.32 -9.31 -6.40
CA LEU A 81 2.52 -9.02 -5.00
C LEU A 81 1.19 -8.56 -4.40
N ARG A 82 0.81 -9.12 -3.27
CA ARG A 82 -0.35 -8.66 -2.51
C ARG A 82 0.12 -7.62 -1.51
N VAL A 83 -0.46 -6.42 -1.60
CA VAL A 83 -0.08 -5.27 -0.77
C VAL A 83 -1.26 -4.92 0.13
N SER A 84 -1.00 -4.76 1.41
CA SER A 84 -2.02 -4.38 2.39
C SER A 84 -1.50 -3.23 3.23
N HIS A 85 -2.26 -2.13 3.29
CA HIS A 85 -1.98 -0.97 4.12
C HIS A 85 -3.03 -0.85 5.21
N ALA A 86 -2.61 -0.40 6.39
CA ALA A 86 -3.51 -0.14 7.50
C ALA A 86 -3.02 1.04 8.34
N THR A 87 -3.95 1.78 8.92
CA THR A 87 -3.65 2.78 9.93
C THR A 87 -4.45 2.50 11.20
N ARG A 88 -3.86 2.80 12.35
CA ARG A 88 -4.51 2.66 13.65
C ARG A 88 -4.67 3.99 14.37
N ASN A 89 -3.81 4.96 14.05
CA ASN A 89 -3.76 6.22 14.79
C ASN A 89 -3.77 7.40 13.82
N VAL A 90 -4.81 8.21 13.94
CA VAL A 90 -4.90 9.48 13.24
C VAL A 90 -5.05 10.53 14.32
N ALA A 91 -4.01 11.31 14.55
CA ALA A 91 -3.98 12.26 15.65
C ALA A 91 -2.99 13.38 15.38
N GLY A 92 -3.32 14.59 15.82
CA GLY A 92 -2.42 15.74 15.74
C GLY A 92 -2.06 16.15 14.32
N GLY A 93 -2.88 15.82 13.33
CA GLY A 93 -2.61 16.11 11.93
C GLY A 93 -1.71 15.09 11.23
N TYR A 94 -1.44 13.95 11.86
CA TYR A 94 -0.59 12.88 11.33
C TYR A 94 -1.27 11.52 11.44
N PHE A 95 -0.81 10.59 10.62
CA PHE A 95 -1.19 9.18 10.74
C PHE A 95 -0.01 8.30 10.35
N GLU A 96 0.05 7.10 10.91
CA GLU A 96 0.97 6.08 10.43
C GLU A 96 0.26 5.17 9.42
N GLU A 97 1.03 4.62 8.50
CA GLU A 97 0.54 3.64 7.54
C GLU A 97 1.48 2.45 7.56
N ASP A 98 0.97 1.33 8.05
CA ASP A 98 1.70 0.06 8.06
C ASP A 98 1.37 -0.72 6.81
N CYS A 99 2.39 -1.33 6.21
CA CYS A 99 2.26 -2.07 4.97
C CYS A 99 2.84 -3.47 5.15
N GLU A 100 2.16 -4.45 4.60
CA GLU A 100 2.68 -5.81 4.41
C GLU A 100 2.60 -6.17 2.94
N ILE A 101 3.66 -6.80 2.42
CA ILE A 101 3.73 -7.25 1.05
C ILE A 101 4.02 -8.75 1.05
N TRP A 102 3.15 -9.50 0.37
CA TRP A 102 3.18 -10.95 0.28
C TRP A 102 3.36 -11.37 -1.18
N ASP A 103 4.16 -12.41 -1.43
CA ASP A 103 4.30 -12.96 -2.77
C ASP A 103 3.20 -13.99 -3.07
N GLU A 104 3.20 -14.53 -4.31
CA GLU A 104 2.20 -15.52 -4.71
C GLU A 104 2.31 -16.84 -3.96
N ASN A 105 3.44 -17.12 -3.34
CA ASN A 105 3.64 -18.31 -2.52
C ASN A 105 3.19 -18.11 -1.06
N GLY A 106 2.62 -16.96 -0.75
CA GLY A 106 2.13 -16.67 0.60
C GLY A 106 3.23 -16.31 1.59
N ARG A 107 4.42 -15.91 1.12
CA ARG A 107 5.51 -15.51 1.99
C ARG A 107 5.50 -13.99 2.17
N LEU A 108 5.70 -13.54 3.41
CA LEU A 108 5.86 -12.13 3.72
C LEU A 108 7.26 -11.68 3.25
N VAL A 109 7.30 -10.84 2.22
CA VAL A 109 8.56 -10.44 1.59
C VAL A 109 9.02 -9.04 1.96
N ALA A 110 8.08 -8.17 2.39
CA ALA A 110 8.45 -6.84 2.87
C ALA A 110 7.42 -6.29 3.84
N GLN A 111 7.86 -5.37 4.67
CA GLN A 111 7.01 -4.58 5.57
C GLN A 111 7.50 -3.15 5.53
N SER A 112 6.57 -2.19 5.67
CA SER A 112 6.96 -0.80 5.80
C SER A 112 6.08 -0.08 6.81
N ARG A 113 6.61 1.02 7.32
CA ARG A 113 5.85 2.00 8.10
C ARG A 113 6.18 3.38 7.57
N GLN A 114 5.16 4.19 7.35
CA GLN A 114 5.37 5.60 7.08
C GLN A 114 4.58 6.46 8.04
N LEU A 115 5.13 7.62 8.33
CA LEU A 115 4.42 8.71 8.98
C LEU A 115 4.07 9.74 7.91
N ALA A 116 2.81 10.13 7.86
CA ALA A 116 2.32 11.07 6.87
C ALA A 116 1.41 12.12 7.50
N LYS A 117 1.26 13.26 6.82
CA LYS A 117 0.30 14.27 7.22
C LYS A 117 -1.09 13.88 6.73
N THR A 118 -2.11 14.13 7.56
CA THR A 118 -3.49 13.94 7.13
C THR A 118 -3.85 14.92 6.02
N PRO A 119 -4.70 14.52 5.07
CA PRO A 119 -5.20 15.45 4.04
C PRO A 119 -5.96 16.61 4.68
N ARG A 120 -5.84 17.77 4.07
CA ARG A 120 -6.57 18.97 4.47
C ARG A 120 -7.96 19.00 3.85
#